data_6e49dbb6e3f15c6774345ec4ec57b28a
#
_entry.id   6e49dbb6e3f15c6774345ec4ec57b28a
#
_cell.length_a   1.000
_cell.length_b   1.000
_cell.length_c   1.000
_cell.angle_alpha   90.00
_cell.angle_beta   90.00
_cell.angle_gamma   90.00
#
_symmetry.space_group_name_H-M   'P 1'
#
loop_
_entity.id
_entity.type
_entity.pdbx_description
1 polymer ?
#
loop_
_entity_poly.entity_id
_entity_poly.type
_entity_poly.pdbx_seq_one_letter_code
_entity_poly.pdbx_strand_id
1 'polypeptide(L)'
;KKVGPIRSARQYYLEWLSSFDPLFIYDGCADTDNPKTDACGNIYSYKIKKIATAGAWRWNDGVRYAPHNEYSSLFTAWEYADDKGWDSMPNIESWKFKKDATVDNRGQKTKVKIFFHERLKNNGAYDSTWTYDIKTNSYYEEIGGKKLIDQETNTQVYTKNLIIQEVEYSPAYDDKGRIILTTIGEGKATYFIDGKITTGKWKKTSRTDRTTYYDNSGNEIQ
;
A
#
# COMPACT_ATOMS: atom_id res chain seq x y z
N LYS A 1 2.63 17.47 8.49
CA LYS A 1 2.28 16.13 9.01
C LYS A 1 3.51 15.24 8.92
N LYS A 2 3.83 14.48 10.00
CA LYS A 2 4.93 13.50 10.01
C LYS A 2 4.52 12.26 9.23
N VAL A 3 5.48 11.63 8.56
CA VAL A 3 5.31 10.38 7.79
C VAL A 3 6.40 9.41 8.19
N GLY A 4 6.06 8.20 8.48
CA GLY A 4 7.01 7.14 8.82
C GLY A 4 6.39 6.01 9.62
N PRO A 5 7.18 4.98 9.92
CA PRO A 5 8.60 4.83 9.57
C PRO A 5 8.83 4.62 8.08
N ILE A 6 9.79 5.36 7.51
CA ILE A 6 10.17 5.26 6.11
C ILE A 6 11.09 4.05 5.95
N ARG A 7 10.90 3.31 4.86
CA ARG A 7 11.61 2.06 4.59
C ARG A 7 12.10 1.99 3.14
N SER A 8 12.86 0.96 2.87
CA SER A 8 13.51 0.75 1.59
C SER A 8 12.52 0.43 0.47
N ALA A 9 12.73 1.04 -0.69
CA ALA A 9 11.99 0.74 -1.91
C ALA A 9 12.18 -0.72 -2.36
N ARG A 10 11.12 -1.29 -2.92
CA ARG A 10 11.11 -2.61 -3.54
C ARG A 10 10.43 -2.50 -4.91
N GLN A 11 10.81 -3.38 -5.83
CA GLN A 11 10.35 -3.34 -7.22
C GLN A 11 8.82 -3.31 -7.36
N TYR A 12 8.11 -4.16 -6.64
CA TYR A 12 6.66 -4.23 -6.72
C TYR A 12 5.95 -2.95 -6.22
N TYR A 13 6.56 -2.19 -5.30
CA TYR A 13 6.04 -0.87 -4.93
C TYR A 13 6.16 0.12 -6.08
N LEU A 14 7.29 0.12 -6.81
CA LEU A 14 7.47 1.01 -7.97
C LEU A 14 6.43 0.74 -9.05
N GLU A 15 6.07 -0.52 -9.27
CA GLU A 15 5.06 -0.91 -10.25
C GLU A 15 3.65 -0.48 -9.84
N TRP A 16 3.30 -0.60 -8.54
CA TRP A 16 1.99 -0.14 -8.06
C TRP A 16 1.87 1.38 -8.03
N LEU A 17 2.88 2.08 -7.51
CA LEU A 17 2.82 3.53 -7.34
C LEU A 17 2.90 4.30 -8.68
N SER A 18 3.49 3.71 -9.73
CA SER A 18 3.71 4.40 -11.01
C SER A 18 2.42 4.86 -11.70
N SER A 19 1.27 4.24 -11.37
CA SER A 19 -0.02 4.69 -11.88
C SER A 19 -0.52 5.99 -11.25
N PHE A 20 0.13 6.47 -10.19
CA PHE A 20 -0.23 7.70 -9.49
C PHE A 20 0.73 8.86 -9.79
N ASP A 21 1.84 8.60 -10.49
CA ASP A 21 2.94 9.57 -10.68
C ASP A 21 3.30 10.34 -9.37
N PRO A 22 3.53 9.63 -8.26
CA PRO A 22 3.60 10.23 -6.94
C PRO A 22 4.97 10.80 -6.64
N LEU A 23 5.02 11.68 -5.63
CA LEU A 23 6.24 11.99 -4.92
C LEU A 23 6.60 10.82 -4.00
N PHE A 24 7.70 10.13 -4.28
CA PHE A 24 8.05 8.89 -3.61
C PHE A 24 9.12 9.10 -2.54
N ILE A 25 8.70 8.96 -1.28
CA ILE A 25 9.59 9.05 -0.11
C ILE A 25 10.04 7.62 0.25
N TYR A 26 11.34 7.40 0.33
CA TYR A 26 11.91 6.10 0.71
C TYR A 26 13.30 6.28 1.35
N ASP A 27 13.73 5.30 2.14
CA ASP A 27 15.08 5.19 2.71
C ASP A 27 15.73 3.88 2.28
N GLY A 28 16.73 3.99 1.39
CA GLY A 28 17.37 2.86 0.76
C GLY A 28 16.49 2.17 -0.30
N CYS A 29 17.08 1.29 -1.07
CA CYS A 29 16.40 0.51 -2.09
C CYS A 29 17.11 -0.83 -2.29
N ALA A 30 16.42 -1.80 -2.90
CA ALA A 30 17.06 -3.04 -3.34
C ALA A 30 17.91 -2.73 -4.57
N ASP A 31 19.23 -2.98 -4.46
CA ASP A 31 20.22 -2.85 -5.52
C ASP A 31 20.67 -4.25 -5.89
N THR A 32 20.42 -4.68 -7.11
CA THR A 32 20.66 -6.06 -7.57
C THR A 32 20.87 -6.11 -9.09
N ASP A 33 21.56 -7.14 -9.56
CA ASP A 33 21.73 -7.40 -11.01
C ASP A 33 20.43 -7.91 -11.68
N ASN A 34 19.43 -8.31 -10.89
CA ASN A 34 18.16 -8.78 -11.41
C ASN A 34 17.17 -7.61 -11.55
N PRO A 35 16.81 -7.20 -12.78
CA PRO A 35 15.90 -6.06 -13.00
C PRO A 35 14.51 -6.25 -12.38
N LYS A 36 14.10 -7.48 -12.06
CA LYS A 36 12.83 -7.75 -11.36
C LYS A 36 12.90 -7.49 -9.86
N THR A 37 14.07 -7.21 -9.31
CA THR A 37 14.29 -6.88 -7.90
C THR A 37 15.11 -5.62 -7.69
N ASP A 38 15.71 -5.06 -8.76
CA ASP A 38 16.52 -3.85 -8.73
C ASP A 38 15.65 -2.59 -8.64
N ALA A 39 15.21 -2.27 -7.42
CA ALA A 39 14.44 -1.05 -7.19
C ALA A 39 15.31 0.21 -7.35
N CYS A 40 16.60 0.16 -7.04
CA CYS A 40 17.51 1.31 -7.16
C CYS A 40 17.65 1.75 -8.61
N GLY A 41 18.01 0.85 -9.52
CA GLY A 41 18.13 1.13 -10.95
C GLY A 41 16.76 1.52 -11.57
N ASN A 42 15.70 0.83 -11.16
CA ASN A 42 14.37 1.08 -11.71
C ASN A 42 13.74 2.40 -11.23
N ILE A 43 14.08 2.94 -10.08
CA ILE A 43 13.68 4.31 -9.68
C ILE A 43 14.16 5.33 -10.73
N TYR A 44 15.38 5.18 -11.24
CA TYR A 44 15.93 6.06 -12.28
C TYR A 44 15.35 5.77 -13.66
N SER A 45 15.32 4.50 -14.08
CA SER A 45 14.84 4.12 -15.41
C SER A 45 13.35 4.44 -15.61
N TYR A 46 12.55 4.34 -14.53
CA TYR A 46 11.12 4.69 -14.53
C TYR A 46 10.86 6.19 -14.33
N LYS A 47 11.91 6.98 -14.08
CA LYS A 47 11.82 8.42 -13.80
C LYS A 47 10.87 8.74 -12.62
N ILE A 48 10.93 7.90 -11.57
CA ILE A 48 10.12 8.13 -10.36
C ILE A 48 10.54 9.45 -9.71
N LYS A 49 9.58 10.30 -9.37
CA LYS A 49 9.78 11.56 -8.64
C LYS A 49 10.21 11.26 -7.20
N LYS A 50 11.48 10.97 -7.03
CA LYS A 50 12.05 10.51 -5.75
C LYS A 50 12.42 11.67 -4.86
N ILE A 51 11.98 11.61 -3.63
CA ILE A 51 12.39 12.55 -2.58
C ILE A 51 13.51 11.96 -1.72
N ALA A 52 13.66 10.62 -1.75
CA ALA A 52 14.62 9.90 -0.93
C ALA A 52 14.50 10.35 0.54
N THR A 53 15.62 10.68 1.16
CA THR A 53 15.70 11.11 2.56
C THR A 53 15.61 12.62 2.76
N ALA A 54 15.10 13.38 1.78
CA ALA A 54 14.98 14.84 1.92
C ALA A 54 14.13 15.21 3.16
N GLY A 55 14.73 15.96 4.09
CA GLY A 55 14.12 16.33 5.36
C GLY A 55 13.79 15.17 6.29
N ALA A 56 14.40 14.01 6.09
CA ALA A 56 14.23 12.87 6.99
C ALA A 56 15.07 13.01 8.26
N TRP A 57 14.60 12.42 9.34
CA TRP A 57 15.32 12.35 10.61
C TRP A 57 15.11 10.99 11.29
N ARG A 58 16.04 10.62 12.16
CA ARG A 58 15.90 9.45 13.03
C ARG A 58 15.23 9.86 14.34
N TRP A 59 14.08 9.28 14.63
CA TRP A 59 13.36 9.50 15.89
C TRP A 59 13.92 8.60 16.99
N ASN A 60 14.71 9.20 17.87
CA ASN A 60 15.36 8.52 18.99
C ASN A 60 14.58 8.78 20.28
N ASP A 61 13.56 7.99 20.53
CA ASP A 61 12.68 8.10 21.70
C ASP A 61 12.90 6.98 22.74
N GLY A 62 13.95 6.17 22.58
CA GLY A 62 14.23 5.00 23.45
C GLY A 62 13.33 3.78 23.17
N VAL A 63 12.36 3.91 22.28
CA VAL A 63 11.44 2.83 21.90
C VAL A 63 11.67 2.37 20.47
N ARG A 64 11.99 3.31 19.57
CA ARG A 64 12.24 3.06 18.16
C ARG A 64 13.71 2.98 17.86
N TYR A 65 14.12 1.97 17.09
CA TYR A 65 15.50 1.74 16.69
C TYR A 65 15.61 1.64 15.18
N ALA A 66 16.79 1.98 14.64
CA ALA A 66 17.08 1.76 13.24
C ALA A 66 16.90 0.26 12.88
N PRO A 67 16.32 -0.04 11.74
CA PRO A 67 15.88 0.81 10.64
C PRO A 67 14.41 1.26 10.73
N HIS A 68 13.75 1.18 11.89
CA HIS A 68 12.31 1.41 12.09
C HIS A 68 11.98 2.79 12.65
N ASN A 69 12.93 3.72 12.65
CA ASN A 69 12.79 5.03 13.29
C ASN A 69 13.08 6.22 12.36
N GLU A 70 13.04 6.01 11.05
CA GLU A 70 13.19 7.10 10.10
C GLU A 70 11.85 7.71 9.73
N TYR A 71 11.78 9.03 9.81
CA TYR A 71 10.58 9.84 9.55
C TYR A 71 10.90 11.02 8.66
N SER A 72 9.90 11.53 7.96
CA SER A 72 9.97 12.78 7.21
C SER A 72 8.70 13.61 7.45
N SER A 73 8.69 14.80 6.88
CA SER A 73 7.55 15.71 6.90
C SER A 73 6.97 15.85 5.50
N LEU A 74 5.64 15.79 5.36
CA LEU A 74 4.98 16.08 4.09
C LEU A 74 5.25 17.52 3.63
N PHE A 75 5.44 18.44 4.57
CA PHE A 75 5.80 19.83 4.25
C PHE A 75 7.17 19.91 3.57
N THR A 76 8.20 19.33 4.18
CA THR A 76 9.56 19.32 3.61
C THR A 76 9.65 18.55 2.29
N ALA A 77 8.87 17.45 2.19
CA ALA A 77 8.79 16.70 0.95
C ALA A 77 8.17 17.52 -0.18
N TRP A 78 7.16 18.33 0.14
CA TRP A 78 6.52 19.21 -0.83
C TRP A 78 7.42 20.37 -1.26
N GLU A 79 8.12 21.03 -0.31
CA GLU A 79 9.10 22.08 -0.62
C GLU A 79 10.19 21.55 -1.57
N TYR A 80 10.69 20.33 -1.31
CA TYR A 80 11.67 19.69 -2.19
C TYR A 80 11.10 19.41 -3.60
N ALA A 81 9.82 19.04 -3.67
CA ALA A 81 9.15 18.78 -4.95
C ALA A 81 8.96 20.07 -5.75
N ASP A 82 8.59 21.16 -5.08
CA ASP A 82 8.46 22.50 -5.66
C ASP A 82 9.79 22.99 -6.25
N ASP A 83 10.88 22.87 -5.52
CA ASP A 83 12.24 23.17 -5.99
C ASP A 83 12.65 22.38 -7.25
N LYS A 84 12.04 21.21 -7.47
CA LYS A 84 12.26 20.36 -8.65
C LYS A 84 11.23 20.57 -9.77
N GLY A 85 10.24 21.43 -9.58
CA GLY A 85 9.12 21.60 -10.51
C GLY A 85 8.22 20.36 -10.58
N TRP A 86 8.04 19.64 -9.48
CA TRP A 86 7.21 18.42 -9.37
C TRP A 86 5.90 18.66 -8.64
N ASP A 87 5.55 19.89 -8.39
CA ASP A 87 4.36 20.33 -7.65
C ASP A 87 3.07 20.35 -8.48
N SER A 88 3.17 20.08 -9.80
CA SER A 88 2.01 20.01 -10.69
C SER A 88 1.15 18.78 -10.41
N MET A 89 -0.17 18.94 -10.57
CA MET A 89 -1.11 17.82 -10.47
C MET A 89 -0.81 16.76 -11.55
N PRO A 90 -0.67 15.50 -11.17
CA PRO A 90 -0.44 14.43 -12.13
C PRO A 90 -1.69 14.18 -12.97
N ASN A 91 -1.47 13.83 -14.25
CA ASN A 91 -2.57 13.36 -15.11
C ASN A 91 -2.77 11.86 -14.90
N ILE A 92 -3.62 11.51 -13.96
CA ILE A 92 -3.92 10.13 -13.58
C ILE A 92 -5.38 9.78 -13.85
N GLU A 93 -5.62 8.52 -14.23
CA GLU A 93 -6.98 7.99 -14.34
C GLU A 93 -7.50 7.63 -12.94
N SER A 94 -8.59 8.26 -12.53
CA SER A 94 -9.22 7.98 -11.23
C SER A 94 -10.00 6.66 -11.26
N TRP A 95 -10.07 5.97 -10.10
CA TRP A 95 -11.08 4.92 -9.91
C TRP A 95 -12.48 5.53 -9.86
N LYS A 96 -13.47 4.72 -10.18
CA LYS A 96 -14.87 5.08 -10.00
C LYS A 96 -15.26 4.89 -8.54
N PHE A 97 -16.02 5.84 -8.01
CA PHE A 97 -16.50 5.80 -6.63
C PHE A 97 -18.02 5.92 -6.60
N LYS A 98 -18.65 5.21 -5.70
CA LYS A 98 -20.07 5.30 -5.42
C LYS A 98 -20.35 5.95 -4.06
N LYS A 99 -21.58 6.34 -3.81
CA LYS A 99 -22.04 6.74 -2.48
C LYS A 99 -22.11 5.53 -1.55
N ASP A 100 -21.92 5.76 -0.25
CA ASP A 100 -22.13 4.73 0.78
C ASP A 100 -23.55 4.15 0.65
N ALA A 101 -23.64 2.82 0.78
CA ALA A 101 -24.94 2.18 0.88
C ALA A 101 -25.69 2.66 2.14
N THR A 102 -27.02 2.72 2.09
CA THR A 102 -27.85 2.94 3.28
C THR A 102 -27.67 1.77 4.26
N VAL A 103 -27.86 2.01 5.54
CA VAL A 103 -27.63 0.99 6.60
C VAL A 103 -28.35 -0.32 6.29
N ASP A 104 -29.58 -0.26 5.81
CA ASP A 104 -30.41 -1.44 5.48
C ASP A 104 -29.84 -2.26 4.30
N ASN A 105 -29.03 -1.62 3.45
CA ASN A 105 -28.41 -2.26 2.29
C ASN A 105 -26.94 -2.69 2.56
N ARG A 106 -26.43 -2.49 3.78
CA ARG A 106 -25.11 -2.94 4.18
C ARG A 106 -25.11 -4.41 4.59
N GLY A 107 -23.97 -5.05 4.44
CA GLY A 107 -23.76 -6.42 4.90
C GLY A 107 -23.66 -6.51 6.42
N GLN A 108 -23.67 -7.74 6.89
CA GLN A 108 -23.51 -8.08 8.30
C GLN A 108 -22.05 -7.84 8.75
N LYS A 109 -21.84 -7.90 10.08
CA LYS A 109 -20.52 -7.78 10.68
C LYS A 109 -19.54 -8.79 10.04
N THR A 110 -18.56 -8.27 9.32
CA THR A 110 -17.52 -9.07 8.66
C THR A 110 -16.18 -8.84 9.33
N LYS A 111 -15.43 -9.90 9.55
CA LYS A 111 -14.06 -9.87 10.05
C LYS A 111 -13.13 -10.50 9.02
N VAL A 112 -12.20 -9.72 8.49
CA VAL A 112 -11.19 -10.17 7.53
C VAL A 112 -9.88 -10.37 8.27
N LYS A 113 -9.29 -11.55 8.18
CA LYS A 113 -7.99 -11.85 8.77
C LYS A 113 -6.98 -12.14 7.67
N ILE A 114 -5.83 -11.50 7.74
CA ILE A 114 -4.72 -11.69 6.82
C ILE A 114 -3.55 -12.24 7.63
N PHE A 115 -3.10 -13.44 7.27
CA PHE A 115 -1.97 -14.11 7.91
C PHE A 115 -0.74 -13.94 7.04
N PHE A 116 0.34 -13.42 7.61
CA PHE A 116 1.57 -13.24 6.87
C PHE A 116 2.42 -14.51 6.88
N HIS A 117 3.21 -14.71 5.83
CA HIS A 117 4.01 -15.91 5.55
C HIS A 117 4.88 -16.37 6.73
N GLU A 118 5.46 -15.46 7.50
CA GLU A 118 6.32 -15.78 8.63
C GLU A 118 5.57 -15.83 9.98
N ARG A 119 4.28 -16.07 9.94
CA ARG A 119 3.42 -16.07 11.15
C ARG A 119 3.97 -16.96 12.27
N LEU A 120 4.51 -18.13 11.94
CA LEU A 120 5.07 -19.06 12.94
C LEU A 120 6.35 -18.53 13.60
N LYS A 121 7.15 -17.73 12.88
CA LYS A 121 8.38 -17.13 13.42
C LYS A 121 8.11 -15.93 14.33
N ASN A 122 7.06 -15.15 14.05
CA ASN A 122 6.74 -13.92 14.76
C ASN A 122 5.50 -14.02 15.65
N ASN A 123 4.99 -15.24 15.85
CA ASN A 123 3.79 -15.52 16.65
C ASN A 123 2.57 -14.67 16.28
N GLY A 124 2.41 -14.38 14.98
CA GLY A 124 1.31 -13.58 14.45
C GLY A 124 1.39 -12.08 14.77
N ALA A 125 2.55 -11.58 15.20
CA ALA A 125 2.74 -10.17 15.56
C ALA A 125 2.41 -9.18 14.41
N TYR A 126 2.45 -9.65 13.17
CA TYR A 126 2.12 -8.86 11.98
C TYR A 126 0.80 -9.25 11.32
N ASP A 127 0.06 -10.21 11.88
CA ASP A 127 -1.25 -10.58 11.34
C ASP A 127 -2.18 -9.37 11.40
N SER A 128 -2.82 -9.07 10.28
CA SER A 128 -3.78 -7.97 10.18
C SER A 128 -5.21 -8.49 10.31
N THR A 129 -6.02 -7.81 11.09
CA THR A 129 -7.45 -8.10 11.24
C THR A 129 -8.25 -6.83 11.01
N TRP A 130 -9.21 -6.90 10.09
CA TRP A 130 -10.11 -5.80 9.76
C TRP A 130 -11.52 -6.16 10.21
N THR A 131 -12.10 -5.36 11.09
CA THR A 131 -13.45 -5.57 11.61
C THR A 131 -14.38 -4.50 11.08
N TYR A 132 -15.44 -4.94 10.40
CA TYR A 132 -16.46 -4.05 9.83
C TYR A 132 -17.40 -3.51 10.91
N ASP A 133 -17.66 -2.21 10.86
CA ASP A 133 -18.71 -1.53 11.61
C ASP A 133 -19.79 -1.02 10.64
N ILE A 134 -20.99 -1.57 10.76
CA ILE A 134 -22.13 -1.23 9.92
C ILE A 134 -22.58 0.22 10.08
N LYS A 135 -22.40 0.85 11.26
CA LYS A 135 -22.82 2.22 11.52
C LYS A 135 -21.97 3.22 10.74
N THR A 136 -20.66 3.05 10.78
CA THR A 136 -19.72 3.94 10.11
C THR A 136 -19.42 3.53 8.67
N ASN A 137 -19.88 2.34 8.24
CA ASN A 137 -19.54 1.72 6.96
C ASN A 137 -18.03 1.63 6.75
N SER A 138 -17.32 1.14 7.75
CA SER A 138 -15.85 1.14 7.74
C SER A 138 -15.27 -0.11 8.35
N TYR A 139 -14.10 -0.48 7.88
CA TYR A 139 -13.27 -1.58 8.40
C TYR A 139 -12.15 -1.00 9.25
N TYR A 140 -12.05 -1.41 10.51
CA TYR A 140 -11.06 -0.95 11.48
C TYR A 140 -9.95 -1.97 11.66
N GLU A 141 -8.70 -1.50 11.63
CA GLU A 141 -7.53 -2.37 11.62
C GLU A 141 -7.00 -2.67 13.03
N GLU A 142 -6.59 -3.94 13.19
CA GLU A 142 -5.75 -4.45 14.28
C GLU A 142 -4.55 -5.17 13.68
N ILE A 143 -3.36 -4.97 14.24
CA ILE A 143 -2.14 -5.70 13.88
C ILE A 143 -1.65 -6.45 15.11
N GLY A 144 -1.39 -7.77 14.97
CA GLY A 144 -0.99 -8.63 16.10
C GLY A 144 -1.99 -8.62 17.27
N GLY A 145 -3.28 -8.44 16.96
CA GLY A 145 -4.35 -8.37 17.96
C GLY A 145 -4.46 -7.02 18.70
N LYS A 146 -3.71 -6.00 18.29
CA LYS A 146 -3.77 -4.65 18.89
C LYS A 146 -4.32 -3.66 17.86
N LYS A 147 -5.17 -2.73 18.28
CA LYS A 147 -5.68 -1.65 17.44
C LYS A 147 -4.52 -0.86 16.84
N LEU A 148 -4.54 -0.67 15.53
CA LEU A 148 -3.61 0.24 14.87
C LEU A 148 -4.10 1.67 15.05
N ILE A 149 -3.34 2.47 15.80
CA ILE A 149 -3.70 3.85 16.14
C ILE A 149 -2.76 4.82 15.39
N ASP A 150 -3.35 5.76 14.66
CA ASP A 150 -2.61 6.90 14.13
C ASP A 150 -2.18 7.80 15.30
N GLN A 151 -0.88 8.01 15.43
CA GLN A 151 -0.30 8.71 16.59
C GLN A 151 -0.57 10.22 16.60
N GLU A 152 -0.80 10.84 15.44
CA GLU A 152 -1.11 12.27 15.38
C GLU A 152 -2.56 12.58 15.73
N THR A 153 -3.49 11.72 15.31
CA THR A 153 -4.91 11.93 15.50
C THR A 153 -5.49 11.17 16.69
N ASN A 154 -4.73 10.21 17.22
CA ASN A 154 -5.16 9.25 18.25
C ASN A 154 -6.43 8.48 17.87
N THR A 155 -6.62 8.24 16.57
CA THR A 155 -7.76 7.49 16.03
C THR A 155 -7.33 6.15 15.49
N GLN A 156 -8.20 5.14 15.60
CA GLN A 156 -7.93 3.84 14.99
C GLN A 156 -7.94 3.96 13.46
N VAL A 157 -6.95 3.35 12.81
CA VAL A 157 -6.87 3.29 11.36
C VAL A 157 -8.07 2.53 10.81
N TYR A 158 -8.71 3.08 9.79
CA TYR A 158 -9.86 2.48 9.12
C TYR A 158 -9.87 2.76 7.63
N THR A 159 -10.64 1.96 6.91
CA THR A 159 -10.93 2.15 5.49
C THR A 159 -12.40 1.81 5.17
N LYS A 160 -12.92 2.37 4.07
CA LYS A 160 -14.27 2.05 3.58
C LYS A 160 -14.32 0.71 2.84
N ASN A 161 -13.26 0.38 2.13
CA ASN A 161 -13.19 -0.79 1.27
C ASN A 161 -11.89 -1.53 1.48
N LEU A 162 -11.93 -2.86 1.37
CA LEU A 162 -10.74 -3.70 1.31
C LEU A 162 -10.76 -4.50 0.01
N ILE A 163 -9.60 -4.61 -0.62
CA ILE A 163 -9.41 -5.44 -1.81
C ILE A 163 -8.25 -6.38 -1.53
N ILE A 164 -8.49 -7.67 -1.66
CA ILE A 164 -7.44 -8.69 -1.67
C ILE A 164 -7.18 -9.06 -3.12
N GLN A 165 -6.01 -8.67 -3.60
CA GLN A 165 -5.53 -8.96 -4.95
C GLN A 165 -4.60 -10.17 -4.90
N GLU A 166 -4.97 -11.25 -5.58
CA GLU A 166 -4.11 -12.43 -5.73
C GLU A 166 -3.11 -12.19 -6.85
N VAL A 167 -1.83 -12.31 -6.56
CA VAL A 167 -0.73 -12.13 -7.52
C VAL A 167 0.18 -13.35 -7.50
N GLU A 168 0.79 -13.68 -8.63
CA GLU A 168 1.82 -14.69 -8.67
C GLU A 168 3.06 -14.23 -7.89
N TYR A 169 3.68 -15.18 -7.22
CA TYR A 169 4.83 -15.00 -6.37
C TYR A 169 5.92 -15.98 -6.75
N SER A 170 7.17 -15.49 -6.77
CA SER A 170 8.35 -16.34 -6.81
C SER A 170 9.48 -15.78 -5.95
N PRO A 171 10.34 -16.64 -5.34
CA PRO A 171 11.55 -16.17 -4.68
C PRO A 171 12.55 -15.65 -5.72
N ALA A 172 13.31 -14.63 -5.36
CA ALA A 172 14.41 -14.12 -6.20
C ALA A 172 15.67 -14.98 -6.11
N TYR A 173 15.74 -15.89 -5.14
CA TYR A 173 16.90 -16.76 -4.85
C TYR A 173 18.18 -15.97 -4.57
N ASP A 174 18.08 -14.80 -3.96
CA ASP A 174 19.21 -13.99 -3.54
C ASP A 174 19.52 -14.15 -2.03
N ASP A 175 20.64 -13.57 -1.58
CA ASP A 175 21.13 -13.64 -0.18
C ASP A 175 20.23 -12.91 0.83
N LYS A 176 19.30 -12.07 0.36
CA LYS A 176 18.38 -11.29 1.19
C LYS A 176 16.96 -11.86 1.24
N GLY A 177 16.71 -12.97 0.53
CA GLY A 177 15.38 -13.58 0.47
C GLY A 177 14.31 -12.66 -0.15
N ARG A 178 14.70 -11.90 -1.17
CA ARG A 178 13.76 -11.03 -1.88
C ARG A 178 12.74 -11.84 -2.66
N ILE A 179 11.60 -11.21 -2.92
CA ILE A 179 10.50 -11.81 -3.66
C ILE A 179 10.22 -11.03 -4.93
N ILE A 180 9.70 -11.74 -5.93
CA ILE A 180 9.19 -11.19 -7.17
C ILE A 180 7.68 -11.40 -7.15
N LEU A 181 6.92 -10.32 -7.36
CA LEU A 181 5.46 -10.35 -7.49
C LEU A 181 5.09 -9.96 -8.92
N THR A 182 4.17 -10.70 -9.54
CA THR A 182 3.60 -10.35 -10.84
C THR A 182 2.48 -9.33 -10.63
N THR A 183 2.81 -8.05 -10.71
CA THR A 183 1.89 -6.93 -10.43
C THR A 183 1.25 -6.35 -11.69
N ILE A 184 1.77 -6.71 -12.88
CA ILE A 184 1.23 -6.34 -14.20
C ILE A 184 0.66 -7.60 -14.82
N GLY A 185 -0.60 -7.53 -15.30
CA GLY A 185 -1.34 -8.67 -15.81
C GLY A 185 -2.76 -8.69 -15.29
N GLU A 186 -3.26 -9.85 -14.98
CA GLU A 186 -4.59 -10.04 -14.38
C GLU A 186 -4.59 -11.22 -13.39
N GLY A 187 -5.55 -11.22 -12.49
CA GLY A 187 -5.72 -12.28 -11.49
C GLY A 187 -7.02 -12.16 -10.74
N LYS A 188 -7.22 -13.02 -9.75
CA LYS A 188 -8.41 -12.99 -8.90
C LYS A 188 -8.35 -11.83 -7.91
N ALA A 189 -9.52 -11.31 -7.55
CA ALA A 189 -9.66 -10.33 -6.49
C ALA A 189 -10.89 -10.63 -5.62
N THR A 190 -10.76 -10.34 -4.33
CA THR A 190 -11.89 -10.39 -3.38
C THR A 190 -12.11 -8.99 -2.84
N TYR A 191 -13.35 -8.54 -2.87
CA TYR A 191 -13.78 -7.21 -2.48
C TYR A 191 -14.61 -7.26 -1.21
N PHE A 192 -14.31 -6.37 -0.28
CA PHE A 192 -15.04 -6.15 0.94
C PHE A 192 -15.53 -4.70 0.91
N ILE A 193 -16.76 -4.51 0.48
CA ILE A 193 -17.40 -3.19 0.25
C ILE A 193 -18.77 -3.19 0.91
N ASP A 194 -19.11 -2.12 1.65
CA ASP A 194 -20.37 -2.01 2.38
C ASP A 194 -20.69 -3.22 3.28
N GLY A 195 -19.68 -3.84 3.88
CA GLY A 195 -19.83 -5.04 4.70
C GLY A 195 -20.19 -6.32 3.94
N LYS A 196 -20.18 -6.29 2.62
CA LYS A 196 -20.42 -7.44 1.73
C LYS A 196 -19.12 -7.98 1.17
N ILE A 197 -19.11 -9.27 0.85
CA ILE A 197 -17.97 -9.95 0.23
C ILE A 197 -18.38 -10.33 -1.18
N THR A 198 -17.61 -9.89 -2.16
CA THR A 198 -17.77 -10.27 -3.56
C THR A 198 -16.42 -10.65 -4.15
N THR A 199 -16.43 -11.42 -5.22
CA THR A 199 -15.22 -11.84 -5.94
C THR A 199 -15.25 -11.34 -7.36
N GLY A 200 -14.09 -11.30 -7.98
CA GLY A 200 -13.92 -10.89 -9.36
C GLY A 200 -12.47 -10.96 -9.80
N LYS A 201 -12.07 -10.01 -10.61
CA LYS A 201 -10.72 -9.97 -11.20
C LYS A 201 -10.10 -8.59 -11.08
N TRP A 202 -8.79 -8.56 -10.94
CA TRP A 202 -8.00 -7.36 -11.18
C TRP A 202 -7.31 -7.44 -12.54
N LYS A 203 -7.04 -6.27 -13.13
CA LYS A 203 -6.25 -6.13 -14.36
C LYS A 203 -5.40 -4.87 -14.31
N LYS A 204 -4.12 -5.00 -14.71
CA LYS A 204 -3.17 -3.90 -14.89
C LYS A 204 -2.38 -4.17 -16.16
N THR A 205 -2.54 -3.34 -17.18
CA THR A 205 -2.00 -3.61 -18.54
C THR A 205 -0.58 -3.13 -18.70
N SER A 206 -0.17 -2.12 -17.96
CA SER A 206 1.21 -1.64 -17.92
C SER A 206 1.58 -1.11 -16.54
N ARG A 207 2.84 -0.78 -16.32
CA ARG A 207 3.33 -0.19 -15.08
C ARG A 207 2.60 1.12 -14.74
N THR A 208 2.34 1.95 -15.73
CA THR A 208 1.72 3.28 -15.54
C THR A 208 0.21 3.30 -15.58
N ASP A 209 -0.43 2.22 -16.08
CA ASP A 209 -1.88 2.12 -16.04
C ASP A 209 -2.36 1.84 -14.62
N ARG A 210 -3.52 2.37 -14.23
CA ARG A 210 -4.12 2.00 -12.96
C ARG A 210 -4.53 0.54 -12.94
N THR A 211 -4.53 -0.07 -11.77
CA THR A 211 -5.16 -1.38 -11.60
C THR A 211 -6.67 -1.20 -11.63
N THR A 212 -7.36 -1.90 -12.52
CA THR A 212 -8.81 -1.89 -12.62
C THR A 212 -9.38 -3.18 -12.02
N TYR A 213 -10.48 -3.07 -11.31
CA TYR A 213 -11.13 -4.17 -10.62
C TYR A 213 -12.50 -4.41 -11.22
N TYR A 214 -12.84 -5.68 -11.48
CA TYR A 214 -14.08 -6.09 -12.13
C TYR A 214 -14.81 -7.13 -11.30
N ASP A 215 -16.15 -7.09 -11.32
CA ASP A 215 -16.99 -8.17 -10.82
C ASP A 215 -16.98 -9.38 -11.77
N ASN A 216 -17.66 -10.46 -11.38
CA ASN A 216 -17.75 -11.66 -12.22
C ASN A 216 -18.59 -11.48 -13.50
N SER A 217 -19.34 -10.40 -13.60
CA SER A 217 -20.11 -10.00 -14.80
C SER A 217 -19.29 -9.10 -15.74
N GLY A 218 -18.06 -8.71 -15.36
CA GLY A 218 -17.19 -7.86 -16.14
C GLY A 218 -17.45 -6.36 -15.94
N ASN A 219 -18.25 -5.95 -14.97
CA ASN A 219 -18.45 -4.54 -14.64
C ASN A 219 -17.32 -4.06 -13.72
N GLU A 220 -16.83 -2.85 -13.95
CA GLU A 220 -15.84 -2.23 -13.08
C GLU A 220 -16.44 -1.95 -11.69
N ILE A 221 -15.72 -2.34 -10.64
CA ILE A 221 -16.06 -2.08 -9.24
C ILE A 221 -15.98 -0.56 -8.97
N GLN A 222 -16.95 -0.07 -8.20
CA GLN A 222 -17.07 1.34 -7.79
C GLN A 222 -16.88 1.50 -6.28
#